data_114212766ffbdbde661d1833d2db6e5e
#
_entry.id   114212766ffbdbde661d1833d2db6e5e
#
_cell.length_a   1.000
_cell.length_b   1.000
_cell.length_c   1.000
_cell.angle_alpha   90.00
_cell.angle_beta   90.00
_cell.angle_gamma   90.00
#
_symmetry.space_group_name_H-M   'P 1'
#
loop_
_entity.id
_entity.type
_entity.pdbx_description
1 polymer ?
#
loop_
_entity_poly.entity_id
_entity_poly.type
_entity_poly.pdbx_seq_one_letter_code
_entity_poly.pdbx_strand_id
1 'polypeptide(L)'
;IYGLGAVLYHSLTGRPPFSAPTPVDTVLAVLEQDPVPLRLLNPKVDADLEMVVMKCLQKPQDLRFQTAADLADDLQAYLDGEPVSARTGGIMQVMSRVLRETHHANILENWGLLWMWHSMAVFALCLLTDIFHWNGVTSPELYIGLWTFGFGAWAAIFWALRHRAGPITFVERQIAHIWGASIVGNAFLFVIEIILDLPALTLSPVIALFGGSVFFIKAGILSGKFYFQAAALYLTSGVMALVPEYGVTIFGAVTAVCFFVPGWKYYQQSKEAGDAE
;
A
#
# COMPACT_ATOMS: atom_id res chain seq x y z
N ILE A 1 -13.41 2.26 -25.91
CA ILE A 1 -12.96 0.89 -25.64
C ILE A 1 -13.81 0.24 -24.56
N TYR A 2 -13.93 0.83 -23.37
CA TYR A 2 -14.68 0.22 -22.25
C TYR A 2 -16.15 -0.10 -22.63
N GLY A 3 -16.85 0.85 -23.27
CA GLY A 3 -18.22 0.62 -23.74
C GLY A 3 -18.32 -0.52 -24.75
N LEU A 4 -17.38 -0.63 -25.69
CA LEU A 4 -17.30 -1.76 -26.62
C LEU A 4 -17.10 -3.09 -25.89
N GLY A 5 -16.21 -3.10 -24.88
CA GLY A 5 -16.02 -4.28 -24.02
C GLY A 5 -17.29 -4.68 -23.28
N ALA A 6 -18.05 -3.71 -22.76
CA ALA A 6 -19.32 -3.97 -22.09
C ALA A 6 -20.40 -4.55 -23.05
N VAL A 7 -20.46 -4.06 -24.28
CA VAL A 7 -21.34 -4.60 -25.32
C VAL A 7 -20.95 -6.04 -25.69
N LEU A 8 -19.65 -6.30 -25.94
CA LEU A 8 -19.14 -7.64 -26.21
C LEU A 8 -19.42 -8.60 -25.05
N TYR A 9 -19.17 -8.14 -23.82
CA TYR A 9 -19.47 -8.95 -22.62
C TYR A 9 -20.94 -9.34 -22.57
N HIS A 10 -21.84 -8.36 -22.77
CA HIS A 10 -23.29 -8.63 -22.79
C HIS A 10 -23.69 -9.59 -23.91
N SER A 11 -23.15 -9.40 -25.11
CA SER A 11 -23.46 -10.25 -26.27
C SER A 11 -23.04 -11.71 -26.06
N LEU A 12 -21.92 -11.93 -25.33
CA LEU A 12 -21.38 -13.25 -25.09
C LEU A 12 -21.98 -13.96 -23.85
N THR A 13 -22.47 -13.20 -22.87
CA THR A 13 -22.97 -13.75 -21.60
C THR A 13 -24.48 -13.59 -21.39
N GLY A 14 -25.16 -12.76 -22.20
CA GLY A 14 -26.58 -12.42 -22.05
C GLY A 14 -26.87 -11.43 -20.91
N ARG A 15 -25.86 -10.94 -20.20
CA ARG A 15 -26.01 -9.98 -19.10
C ARG A 15 -24.90 -8.92 -19.07
N PRO A 16 -25.15 -7.71 -18.53
CA PRO A 16 -24.11 -6.70 -18.45
C PRO A 16 -23.01 -7.12 -17.48
N PRO A 17 -21.77 -6.57 -17.60
CA PRO A 17 -20.65 -6.90 -16.73
C PRO A 17 -20.89 -6.52 -15.26
N PHE A 18 -21.75 -5.53 -15.03
CA PHE A 18 -22.16 -5.05 -13.69
C PHE A 18 -23.65 -4.81 -13.66
N SER A 19 -24.30 -5.28 -12.61
CA SER A 19 -25.72 -5.07 -12.32
C SER A 19 -25.93 -5.18 -10.83
N ALA A 20 -26.58 -4.18 -10.23
CA ALA A 20 -26.92 -4.16 -8.82
C ALA A 20 -28.36 -3.66 -8.63
N PRO A 21 -28.97 -3.83 -7.42
CA PRO A 21 -30.35 -3.44 -7.17
C PRO A 21 -30.64 -1.97 -7.38
N THR A 22 -29.68 -1.08 -7.15
CA THR A 22 -29.82 0.36 -7.37
C THR A 22 -28.84 0.89 -8.41
N PRO A 23 -29.16 2.02 -9.08
CA PRO A 23 -28.22 2.67 -9.99
C PRO A 23 -26.91 3.08 -9.30
N VAL A 24 -26.97 3.53 -8.05
CA VAL A 24 -25.80 3.93 -7.26
C VAL A 24 -24.90 2.74 -7.00
N ASP A 25 -25.46 1.60 -6.57
CA ASP A 25 -24.70 0.37 -6.34
C ASP A 25 -24.08 -0.16 -7.64
N THR A 26 -24.77 0.01 -8.77
CA THR A 26 -24.22 -0.34 -10.09
C THR A 26 -23.02 0.52 -10.46
N VAL A 27 -23.09 1.84 -10.19
CA VAL A 27 -21.94 2.74 -10.39
C VAL A 27 -20.77 2.37 -9.50
N LEU A 28 -21.01 2.05 -8.22
CA LEU A 28 -19.99 1.58 -7.30
C LEU A 28 -19.36 0.26 -7.80
N ALA A 29 -20.16 -0.67 -8.28
CA ALA A 29 -19.65 -1.93 -8.85
C ALA A 29 -18.79 -1.66 -10.10
N VAL A 30 -19.19 -0.72 -10.96
CA VAL A 30 -18.38 -0.31 -12.12
C VAL A 30 -17.05 0.30 -11.69
N LEU A 31 -16.99 1.03 -10.59
CA LEU A 31 -15.76 1.68 -10.11
C LEU A 31 -14.83 0.71 -9.37
N GLU A 32 -15.39 -0.20 -8.58
CA GLU A 32 -14.65 -0.94 -7.56
C GLU A 32 -14.51 -2.45 -7.85
N GLN A 33 -15.49 -3.05 -8.51
CA GLN A 33 -15.52 -4.49 -8.71
C GLN A 33 -14.94 -4.89 -10.07
N ASP A 34 -14.27 -6.04 -10.12
CA ASP A 34 -13.93 -6.67 -11.40
C ASP A 34 -15.16 -7.41 -11.96
N PRO A 35 -15.35 -7.41 -13.30
CA PRO A 35 -16.41 -8.19 -13.92
C PRO A 35 -16.17 -9.69 -13.73
N VAL A 36 -17.24 -10.46 -13.60
CA VAL A 36 -17.14 -11.92 -13.53
C VAL A 36 -16.51 -12.43 -14.84
N PRO A 37 -15.52 -13.33 -14.80
CA PRO A 37 -14.96 -13.93 -16.01
C PRO A 37 -16.05 -14.54 -16.91
N LEU A 38 -15.97 -14.28 -18.22
CA LEU A 38 -17.02 -14.68 -19.17
C LEU A 38 -17.24 -16.19 -19.17
N ARG A 39 -16.18 -16.97 -19.08
CA ARG A 39 -16.22 -18.44 -19.12
C ARG A 39 -16.91 -19.07 -17.92
N LEU A 40 -16.98 -18.36 -16.79
CA LEU A 40 -17.79 -18.78 -15.64
C LEU A 40 -19.29 -18.65 -15.92
N LEU A 41 -19.69 -17.80 -16.86
CA LEU A 41 -21.07 -17.55 -17.22
C LEU A 41 -21.47 -18.28 -18.49
N ASN A 42 -20.56 -18.37 -19.44
CA ASN A 42 -20.71 -19.07 -20.71
C ASN A 42 -19.43 -19.86 -21.02
N PRO A 43 -19.36 -21.15 -20.66
CA PRO A 43 -18.19 -22.00 -20.91
C PRO A 43 -17.84 -22.19 -22.40
N LYS A 44 -18.72 -21.78 -23.31
CA LYS A 44 -18.48 -21.85 -24.77
C LYS A 44 -17.60 -20.70 -25.28
N VAL A 45 -17.40 -19.65 -24.46
CA VAL A 45 -16.53 -18.53 -24.82
C VAL A 45 -15.09 -19.04 -24.83
N ASP A 46 -14.36 -18.75 -25.90
CA ASP A 46 -12.95 -19.07 -26.02
C ASP A 46 -12.10 -18.21 -25.05
N ALA A 47 -10.97 -18.77 -24.61
CA ALA A 47 -10.08 -18.11 -23.65
C ALA A 47 -9.47 -16.82 -24.22
N ASP A 48 -9.13 -16.80 -25.52
CA ASP A 48 -8.55 -15.61 -26.13
C ASP A 48 -9.58 -14.50 -26.28
N LEU A 49 -10.83 -14.85 -26.65
CA LEU A 49 -11.93 -13.86 -26.70
C LEU A 49 -12.28 -13.32 -25.32
N GLU A 50 -12.27 -14.17 -24.28
CA GLU A 50 -12.41 -13.70 -22.89
C GLU A 50 -11.32 -12.70 -22.53
N MET A 51 -10.04 -12.98 -22.86
CA MET A 51 -8.93 -12.07 -22.57
C MET A 51 -9.09 -10.72 -23.29
N VAL A 52 -9.51 -10.69 -24.54
CA VAL A 52 -9.78 -9.47 -25.30
C VAL A 52 -10.87 -8.64 -24.62
N VAL A 53 -11.99 -9.25 -24.25
CA VAL A 53 -13.10 -8.56 -23.60
C VAL A 53 -12.70 -8.06 -22.20
N MET A 54 -12.02 -8.89 -21.41
CA MET A 54 -11.56 -8.52 -20.07
C MET A 54 -10.51 -7.40 -20.10
N LYS A 55 -9.66 -7.33 -21.15
CA LYS A 55 -8.73 -6.23 -21.37
C LYS A 55 -9.48 -4.92 -21.66
N CYS A 56 -10.56 -4.94 -22.44
CA CYS A 56 -11.41 -3.76 -22.64
C CYS A 56 -12.03 -3.23 -21.35
N LEU A 57 -12.39 -4.12 -20.42
CA LEU A 57 -13.07 -3.82 -19.15
C LEU A 57 -12.12 -3.52 -17.99
N GLN A 58 -10.80 -3.42 -18.23
CA GLN A 58 -9.85 -3.00 -17.21
C GLN A 58 -10.23 -1.62 -16.64
N LYS A 59 -10.11 -1.46 -15.31
CA LYS A 59 -10.47 -0.17 -14.67
C LYS A 59 -9.49 0.94 -15.08
N PRO A 60 -8.16 0.75 -15.06
CA PRO A 60 -7.21 1.73 -15.58
C PRO A 60 -7.32 1.85 -17.11
N GLN A 61 -7.33 3.08 -17.61
CA GLN A 61 -7.44 3.32 -19.06
C GLN A 61 -6.18 2.89 -19.82
N ASP A 62 -5.02 3.04 -19.20
CA ASP A 62 -3.71 2.65 -19.73
C ASP A 62 -3.53 1.12 -19.89
N LEU A 63 -4.33 0.32 -19.20
CA LEU A 63 -4.34 -1.15 -19.35
C LEU A 63 -5.32 -1.67 -20.40
N ARG A 64 -6.14 -0.78 -20.99
CA ARG A 64 -7.03 -1.13 -22.08
C ARG A 64 -6.30 -1.08 -23.42
N PHE A 65 -6.95 -1.47 -24.48
CA PHE A 65 -6.52 -1.09 -25.82
C PHE A 65 -6.54 0.45 -25.93
N GLN A 66 -5.46 1.01 -26.49
CA GLN A 66 -5.32 2.48 -26.54
C GLN A 66 -6.22 3.08 -27.64
N THR A 67 -6.40 2.35 -28.73
CA THR A 67 -7.26 2.74 -29.85
C THR A 67 -8.31 1.68 -30.16
N ALA A 68 -9.34 2.07 -30.91
CA ALA A 68 -10.31 1.10 -31.44
C ALA A 68 -9.69 0.21 -32.52
N ALA A 69 -8.66 0.69 -33.20
CA ALA A 69 -7.91 -0.10 -34.17
C ALA A 69 -7.16 -1.27 -33.48
N ASP A 70 -6.47 -1.01 -32.36
CA ASP A 70 -5.80 -2.07 -31.61
C ASP A 70 -6.77 -3.17 -31.15
N LEU A 71 -8.00 -2.80 -30.77
CA LEU A 71 -9.04 -3.77 -30.44
C LEU A 71 -9.51 -4.55 -31.66
N ALA A 72 -9.66 -3.86 -32.81
CA ALA A 72 -10.08 -4.51 -34.06
C ALA A 72 -9.01 -5.50 -34.55
N ASP A 73 -7.72 -5.14 -34.43
CA ASP A 73 -6.60 -6.03 -34.79
C ASP A 73 -6.58 -7.30 -33.93
N ASP A 74 -6.79 -7.19 -32.62
CA ASP A 74 -6.88 -8.36 -31.73
C ASP A 74 -8.12 -9.24 -32.02
N LEU A 75 -9.25 -8.63 -32.36
CA LEU A 75 -10.45 -9.38 -32.76
C LEU A 75 -10.25 -10.06 -34.12
N GLN A 76 -9.53 -9.42 -35.06
CA GLN A 76 -9.18 -10.02 -36.32
C GLN A 76 -8.22 -11.18 -36.14
N ALA A 77 -7.17 -11.02 -35.33
CA ALA A 77 -6.24 -12.11 -34.99
C ALA A 77 -6.98 -13.32 -34.39
N TYR A 78 -7.96 -13.09 -33.50
CA TYR A 78 -8.80 -14.12 -32.95
C TYR A 78 -9.59 -14.85 -34.05
N LEU A 79 -10.18 -14.15 -35.01
CA LEU A 79 -10.93 -14.76 -36.13
C LEU A 79 -10.03 -15.58 -37.06
N ASP A 80 -8.78 -15.13 -37.24
CA ASP A 80 -7.78 -15.80 -38.08
C ASP A 80 -7.06 -16.95 -37.36
N GLY A 81 -7.35 -17.17 -36.06
CA GLY A 81 -6.73 -18.22 -35.24
C GLY A 81 -5.30 -17.88 -34.85
N GLU A 82 -4.92 -16.59 -34.92
CA GLU A 82 -3.62 -16.08 -34.50
C GLU A 82 -3.59 -15.67 -33.01
N PRO A 83 -2.42 -15.67 -32.38
CA PRO A 83 -2.31 -15.25 -30.98
C PRO A 83 -2.73 -13.81 -30.77
N VAL A 84 -3.66 -13.53 -29.86
CA VAL A 84 -4.11 -12.19 -29.50
C VAL A 84 -3.08 -11.47 -28.61
N SER A 85 -2.89 -10.16 -28.78
CA SER A 85 -1.97 -9.35 -27.96
C SER A 85 -2.42 -9.30 -26.50
N ALA A 86 -3.70 -9.48 -26.23
CA ALA A 86 -4.25 -9.56 -24.88
C ALA A 86 -3.63 -10.69 -24.03
N ARG A 87 -3.09 -11.74 -24.66
CA ARG A 87 -2.40 -12.88 -24.02
C ARG A 87 -1.08 -12.51 -23.35
N THR A 88 -0.36 -11.53 -23.91
CA THR A 88 0.98 -11.13 -23.44
C THR A 88 0.97 -10.25 -22.19
N GLY A 89 -0.20 -9.77 -21.75
CA GLY A 89 -0.35 -8.84 -20.62
C GLY A 89 -0.45 -9.48 -19.24
N GLY A 90 -0.48 -10.80 -19.09
CA GLY A 90 -0.90 -11.46 -17.85
C GLY A 90 -0.15 -11.03 -16.58
N ILE A 91 1.20 -11.12 -16.57
CA ILE A 91 2.00 -10.75 -15.37
C ILE A 91 2.01 -9.23 -15.16
N MET A 92 2.19 -8.47 -16.23
CA MET A 92 2.21 -6.99 -16.16
C MET A 92 0.84 -6.45 -15.73
N GLN A 93 -0.27 -7.05 -16.19
CA GLN A 93 -1.62 -6.69 -15.77
C GLN A 93 -1.87 -7.02 -14.29
N VAL A 94 -1.41 -8.18 -13.82
CA VAL A 94 -1.49 -8.54 -12.40
C VAL A 94 -0.67 -7.57 -11.57
N MET A 95 0.57 -7.28 -11.97
CA MET A 95 1.42 -6.32 -11.26
C MET A 95 0.81 -4.92 -11.24
N SER A 96 0.31 -4.42 -12.36
CA SER A 96 -0.31 -3.09 -12.42
C SER A 96 -1.59 -3.02 -11.57
N ARG A 97 -2.36 -4.11 -11.50
CA ARG A 97 -3.52 -4.20 -10.61
C ARG A 97 -3.11 -4.19 -9.15
N VAL A 98 -2.09 -4.96 -8.77
CA VAL A 98 -1.58 -5.04 -7.40
C VAL A 98 -0.93 -3.72 -6.97
N LEU A 99 -0.20 -3.03 -7.88
CA LEU A 99 0.51 -1.79 -7.57
C LEU A 99 -0.35 -0.52 -7.70
N ARG A 100 -1.62 -0.67 -8.04
CA ARG A 100 -2.53 0.45 -8.25
C ARG A 100 -2.76 1.27 -6.98
N GLU A 101 -2.85 2.58 -7.15
CA GLU A 101 -3.42 3.48 -6.14
C GLU A 101 -4.94 3.31 -6.10
N THR A 102 -5.50 3.13 -4.91
CA THR A 102 -6.95 3.12 -4.71
C THR A 102 -7.47 4.55 -4.69
N HIS A 103 -8.78 4.75 -4.87
CA HIS A 103 -9.37 6.09 -4.72
C HIS A 103 -9.26 6.65 -3.29
N HIS A 104 -8.88 5.84 -2.31
CA HIS A 104 -8.52 6.30 -0.97
C HIS A 104 -7.13 6.95 -0.91
N ALA A 105 -6.33 6.91 -1.99
CA ALA A 105 -5.01 7.52 -2.03
C ALA A 105 -5.06 9.06 -1.90
N ASN A 106 -6.16 9.71 -2.25
CA ASN A 106 -6.35 11.17 -2.07
C ASN A 106 -6.22 11.59 -0.59
N ILE A 107 -6.46 10.68 0.35
CA ILE A 107 -6.22 10.91 1.79
C ILE A 107 -4.75 11.22 2.07
N LEU A 108 -3.84 10.66 1.27
CA LEU A 108 -2.39 10.78 1.45
C LEU A 108 -1.88 12.21 1.16
N GLU A 109 -2.59 12.99 0.36
CA GLU A 109 -2.25 14.39 0.06
C GLU A 109 -2.22 15.22 1.36
N ASN A 110 -3.17 14.98 2.26
CA ASN A 110 -3.23 15.63 3.57
C ASN A 110 -2.15 15.14 4.57
N TRP A 111 -1.50 14.02 4.25
CA TRP A 111 -0.53 13.38 5.14
C TRP A 111 0.92 13.58 4.71
N GLY A 112 1.16 14.13 3.52
CA GLY A 112 2.50 14.21 2.94
C GLY A 112 3.51 14.86 3.86
N LEU A 113 3.23 16.08 4.34
CA LEU A 113 4.09 16.81 5.26
C LEU A 113 4.26 16.09 6.60
N LEU A 114 3.17 15.52 7.15
CA LEU A 114 3.21 14.78 8.41
C LEU A 114 4.07 13.51 8.31
N TRP A 115 4.09 12.85 7.16
CA TRP A 115 4.94 11.69 6.92
C TRP A 115 6.42 12.05 6.84
N MET A 116 6.75 13.20 6.26
CA MET A 116 8.12 13.70 6.26
C MET A 116 8.59 13.99 7.69
N TRP A 117 7.78 14.65 8.52
CA TRP A 117 8.10 14.86 9.93
C TRP A 117 8.18 13.56 10.72
N HIS A 118 7.28 12.61 10.44
CA HIS A 118 7.31 11.27 11.05
C HIS A 118 8.61 10.54 10.74
N SER A 119 9.09 10.60 9.49
CA SER A 119 10.34 9.96 9.10
C SER A 119 11.53 10.50 9.89
N MET A 120 11.59 11.81 10.10
CA MET A 120 12.66 12.45 10.87
C MET A 120 12.58 12.09 12.36
N ALA A 121 11.37 12.08 12.94
CA ALA A 121 11.16 11.74 14.34
C ALA A 121 11.55 10.27 14.62
N VAL A 122 11.15 9.35 13.76
CA VAL A 122 11.53 7.93 13.89
C VAL A 122 13.03 7.75 13.76
N PHE A 123 13.65 8.37 12.75
CA PHE A 123 15.10 8.27 12.56
C PHE A 123 15.87 8.81 13.76
N ALA A 124 15.48 9.97 14.28
CA ALA A 124 16.10 10.57 15.47
C ALA A 124 15.97 9.67 16.71
N LEU A 125 14.80 9.04 16.90
CA LEU A 125 14.56 8.10 18.00
C LEU A 125 15.45 6.84 17.87
N CYS A 126 15.59 6.29 16.67
CA CYS A 126 16.44 5.15 16.40
C CYS A 126 17.91 5.48 16.63
N LEU A 127 18.38 6.63 16.14
CA LEU A 127 19.75 7.08 16.35
C LEU A 127 20.06 7.29 17.83
N LEU A 128 19.14 7.91 18.57
CA LEU A 128 19.29 8.10 20.02
C LEU A 128 19.35 6.77 20.77
N THR A 129 18.58 5.77 20.32
CA THR A 129 18.60 4.41 20.88
C THR A 129 19.98 3.77 20.73
N ASP A 130 20.57 3.81 19.53
CA ASP A 130 21.90 3.24 19.30
C ASP A 130 23.00 4.07 20.00
N ILE A 131 22.88 5.40 20.09
CA ILE A 131 23.80 6.23 20.88
C ILE A 131 23.80 5.79 22.34
N PHE A 132 22.66 5.52 22.95
CA PHE A 132 22.60 5.01 24.33
C PHE A 132 23.23 3.64 24.45
N HIS A 133 22.96 2.74 23.48
CA HIS A 133 23.56 1.42 23.42
C HIS A 133 25.09 1.47 23.31
N TRP A 134 25.64 2.30 22.42
CA TRP A 134 27.10 2.49 22.28
C TRP A 134 27.76 3.12 23.49
N ASN A 135 27.02 3.90 24.28
CA ASN A 135 27.51 4.44 25.55
C ASN A 135 27.34 3.46 26.73
N GLY A 136 27.01 2.21 26.46
CA GLY A 136 26.93 1.14 27.46
C GLY A 136 25.68 1.19 28.34
N VAL A 137 24.62 1.86 27.90
CA VAL A 137 23.33 1.82 28.59
C VAL A 137 22.68 0.47 28.36
N THR A 138 22.53 -0.32 29.43
CA THR A 138 21.97 -1.68 29.35
C THR A 138 20.60 -1.83 29.99
N SER A 139 20.09 -0.76 30.64
CA SER A 139 18.80 -0.80 31.34
C SER A 139 17.61 -0.84 30.35
N PRO A 140 16.84 -1.94 30.30
CA PRO A 140 15.70 -2.06 29.40
C PRO A 140 14.61 -1.01 29.68
N GLU A 141 14.47 -0.57 30.93
CA GLU A 141 13.46 0.40 31.36
C GLU A 141 13.66 1.74 30.67
N LEU A 142 14.91 2.13 30.41
CA LEU A 142 15.20 3.37 29.71
C LEU A 142 14.75 3.29 28.25
N TYR A 143 14.96 2.16 27.58
CA TYR A 143 14.50 1.93 26.21
C TYR A 143 12.98 1.86 26.13
N ILE A 144 12.31 1.18 27.07
CA ILE A 144 10.84 1.21 27.17
C ILE A 144 10.34 2.65 27.31
N GLY A 145 10.94 3.42 28.22
CA GLY A 145 10.60 4.82 28.44
C GLY A 145 10.79 5.64 27.15
N LEU A 146 11.97 5.53 26.52
CA LEU A 146 12.30 6.26 25.30
C LEU A 146 11.31 5.96 24.16
N TRP A 147 11.01 4.70 23.90
CA TRP A 147 10.13 4.29 22.81
C TRP A 147 8.65 4.58 23.12
N THR A 148 8.19 4.32 24.34
CA THR A 148 6.80 4.54 24.73
C THR A 148 6.48 6.04 24.77
N PHE A 149 7.30 6.83 25.46
CA PHE A 149 7.07 8.28 25.58
C PHE A 149 7.45 9.01 24.28
N GLY A 150 8.54 8.62 23.61
CA GLY A 150 8.94 9.22 22.34
C GLY A 150 7.90 9.01 21.25
N PHE A 151 7.48 7.79 21.00
CA PHE A 151 6.40 7.51 20.03
C PHE A 151 5.04 8.01 20.50
N GLY A 152 4.72 7.89 21.79
CA GLY A 152 3.45 8.38 22.34
C GLY A 152 3.30 9.88 22.20
N ALA A 153 4.34 10.65 22.55
CA ALA A 153 4.35 12.09 22.36
C ALA A 153 4.24 12.47 20.87
N TRP A 154 5.02 11.81 20.01
CA TRP A 154 4.94 12.04 18.58
C TRP A 154 3.57 11.67 18.01
N ALA A 155 2.98 10.54 18.40
CA ALA A 155 1.65 10.14 17.97
C ALA A 155 0.58 11.15 18.37
N ALA A 156 0.67 11.71 19.58
CA ALA A 156 -0.22 12.76 20.05
C ALA A 156 -0.08 14.05 19.22
N ILE A 157 1.15 14.49 18.94
CA ILE A 157 1.43 15.66 18.09
C ILE A 157 0.90 15.42 16.67
N PHE A 158 1.23 14.29 16.07
CA PHE A 158 0.79 13.91 14.73
C PHE A 158 -0.74 13.95 14.63
N TRP A 159 -1.43 13.34 15.58
CA TRP A 159 -2.88 13.30 15.62
C TRP A 159 -3.52 14.67 15.83
N ALA A 160 -2.94 15.49 16.70
CA ALA A 160 -3.39 16.85 16.91
C ALA A 160 -3.22 17.73 15.65
N LEU A 161 -2.11 17.61 14.95
CA LEU A 161 -1.88 18.32 13.68
C LEU A 161 -2.82 17.84 12.59
N ARG A 162 -3.06 16.51 12.51
CA ARG A 162 -3.98 15.95 11.51
C ARG A 162 -5.43 16.39 11.76
N HIS A 163 -5.88 16.47 13.02
CA HIS A 163 -7.20 16.97 13.36
C HIS A 163 -7.43 18.43 12.91
N ARG A 164 -6.38 19.25 12.92
CA ARG A 164 -6.47 20.64 12.46
C ARG A 164 -6.61 20.76 10.94
N ALA A 165 -6.22 19.73 10.18
CA ALA A 165 -6.27 19.72 8.72
C ALA A 165 -7.66 19.32 8.15
N GLY A 166 -8.65 19.02 9.01
CA GLY A 166 -10.03 18.72 8.58
C GLY A 166 -10.58 17.40 9.18
N PRO A 167 -11.80 17.00 8.78
CA PRO A 167 -12.45 15.81 9.30
C PRO A 167 -11.65 14.54 9.00
N ILE A 168 -11.64 13.61 9.97
CA ILE A 168 -10.96 12.33 9.86
C ILE A 168 -11.88 11.32 9.19
N THR A 169 -11.39 10.73 8.11
CA THR A 169 -12.11 9.70 7.37
C THR A 169 -12.08 8.35 8.09
N PHE A 170 -12.98 7.43 7.69
CA PHE A 170 -13.00 6.07 8.21
C PHE A 170 -11.66 5.35 7.96
N VAL A 171 -11.09 5.49 6.77
CA VAL A 171 -9.82 4.86 6.38
C VAL A 171 -8.64 5.37 7.22
N GLU A 172 -8.57 6.67 7.47
CA GLU A 172 -7.54 7.25 8.35
C GLU A 172 -7.61 6.69 9.77
N ARG A 173 -8.82 6.48 10.28
CA ARG A 173 -9.05 5.87 11.58
C ARG A 173 -8.53 4.43 11.63
N GLN A 174 -8.77 3.64 10.57
CA GLN A 174 -8.23 2.27 10.48
C GLN A 174 -6.70 2.27 10.47
N ILE A 175 -6.07 3.17 9.71
CA ILE A 175 -4.60 3.32 9.68
C ILE A 175 -4.07 3.71 11.06
N ALA A 176 -4.74 4.60 11.77
CA ALA A 176 -4.36 4.99 13.13
C ALA A 176 -4.40 3.81 14.11
N HIS A 177 -5.42 2.92 14.00
CA HIS A 177 -5.46 1.71 14.83
C HIS A 177 -4.31 0.74 14.53
N ILE A 178 -3.97 0.57 13.24
CA ILE A 178 -2.84 -0.28 12.83
C ILE A 178 -1.51 0.28 13.39
N TRP A 179 -1.31 1.58 13.34
CA TRP A 179 -0.15 2.23 13.96
C TRP A 179 -0.14 2.10 15.47
N GLY A 180 -1.28 2.31 16.11
CA GLY A 180 -1.42 2.13 17.56
C GLY A 180 -1.07 0.71 18.00
N ALA A 181 -1.56 -0.30 17.28
CA ALA A 181 -1.22 -1.69 17.54
C ALA A 181 0.29 -1.96 17.38
N SER A 182 0.93 -1.37 16.36
CA SER A 182 2.38 -1.49 16.16
C SER A 182 3.18 -0.84 17.29
N ILE A 183 2.76 0.34 17.77
CA ILE A 183 3.43 1.02 18.90
C ILE A 183 3.33 0.18 20.17
N VAL A 184 2.14 -0.35 20.47
CA VAL A 184 1.93 -1.24 21.63
C VAL A 184 2.77 -2.49 21.48
N GLY A 185 2.77 -3.15 20.31
CA GLY A 185 3.58 -4.33 20.04
C GLY A 185 5.07 -4.08 20.26
N ASN A 186 5.59 -2.95 19.77
CA ASN A 186 6.99 -2.57 19.97
C ASN A 186 7.34 -2.35 21.45
N ALA A 187 6.46 -1.72 22.23
CA ALA A 187 6.67 -1.56 23.67
C ALA A 187 6.72 -2.91 24.39
N PHE A 188 5.86 -3.86 24.00
CA PHE A 188 5.85 -5.21 24.57
C PHE A 188 7.11 -6.04 24.26
N LEU A 189 7.84 -5.75 23.18
CA LEU A 189 9.12 -6.43 22.92
C LEU A 189 10.12 -6.24 24.07
N PHE A 190 10.25 -5.00 24.54
CA PHE A 190 11.13 -4.71 25.68
C PHE A 190 10.65 -5.37 26.99
N VAL A 191 9.32 -5.47 27.19
CA VAL A 191 8.75 -6.21 28.33
C VAL A 191 9.10 -7.70 28.24
N ILE A 192 9.05 -8.28 27.03
CA ILE A 192 9.45 -9.67 26.80
C ILE A 192 10.94 -9.85 27.05
N GLU A 193 11.81 -8.93 26.62
CA GLU A 193 13.25 -8.97 26.93
C GLU A 193 13.48 -9.01 28.43
N ILE A 194 12.78 -8.20 29.22
CA ILE A 194 12.88 -8.21 30.69
C ILE A 194 12.44 -9.57 31.29
N ILE A 195 11.27 -10.06 30.85
CA ILE A 195 10.72 -11.34 31.38
C ILE A 195 11.63 -12.51 31.06
N LEU A 196 12.28 -12.51 29.90
CA LEU A 196 13.18 -13.60 29.47
C LEU A 196 14.64 -13.36 29.87
N ASP A 197 14.94 -12.30 30.60
CA ASP A 197 16.30 -11.89 30.98
C ASP A 197 17.27 -11.78 29.81
N LEU A 198 16.76 -11.22 28.69
CA LEU A 198 17.52 -10.96 27.48
C LEU A 198 18.22 -9.61 27.55
N PRO A 199 19.40 -9.45 26.92
CA PRO A 199 20.02 -8.15 26.74
C PRO A 199 19.06 -7.20 26.00
N ALA A 200 19.05 -5.92 26.40
CA ALA A 200 18.24 -4.91 25.74
C ALA A 200 18.54 -4.87 24.22
N LEU A 201 17.52 -4.64 23.41
CA LEU A 201 17.55 -4.60 21.94
C LEU A 201 17.80 -5.97 21.25
N THR A 202 17.80 -7.08 21.97
CA THR A 202 17.91 -8.43 21.38
C THR A 202 16.75 -8.69 20.40
N LEU A 203 15.54 -8.24 20.76
CA LEU A 203 14.34 -8.40 19.93
C LEU A 203 14.12 -7.23 18.95
N SER A 204 15.07 -6.29 18.83
CA SER A 204 14.96 -5.15 17.93
C SER A 204 14.68 -5.52 16.46
N PRO A 205 15.15 -6.66 15.87
CA PRO A 205 14.77 -7.06 14.53
C PRO A 205 13.26 -7.23 14.31
N VAL A 206 12.51 -7.56 15.37
CA VAL A 206 11.04 -7.73 15.30
C VAL A 206 10.33 -6.39 15.08
N ILE A 207 10.93 -5.27 15.48
CA ILE A 207 10.40 -3.92 15.22
C ILE A 207 10.22 -3.70 13.72
N ALA A 208 11.18 -4.15 12.92
CA ALA A 208 11.11 -4.03 11.46
C ALA A 208 10.00 -4.91 10.85
N LEU A 209 9.69 -6.06 11.45
CA LEU A 209 8.55 -6.89 11.03
C LEU A 209 7.22 -6.17 11.29
N PHE A 210 7.05 -5.52 12.44
CA PHE A 210 5.85 -4.71 12.69
C PHE A 210 5.74 -3.55 11.70
N GLY A 211 6.84 -2.83 11.44
CA GLY A 211 6.88 -1.76 10.43
C GLY A 211 6.50 -2.27 9.04
N GLY A 212 7.07 -3.41 8.62
CA GLY A 212 6.73 -4.07 7.36
C GLY A 212 5.25 -4.46 7.28
N SER A 213 4.70 -4.99 8.37
CA SER A 213 3.27 -5.37 8.44
C SER A 213 2.34 -4.15 8.32
N VAL A 214 2.70 -3.02 8.92
CA VAL A 214 1.96 -1.75 8.76
C VAL A 214 1.92 -1.35 7.29
N PHE A 215 3.06 -1.36 6.58
CA PHE A 215 3.10 -1.03 5.16
C PHE A 215 2.40 -2.06 4.29
N PHE A 216 2.46 -3.34 4.64
CA PHE A 216 1.75 -4.41 3.93
C PHE A 216 0.23 -4.20 3.97
N ILE A 217 -0.33 -3.87 5.14
CA ILE A 217 -1.75 -3.58 5.29
C ILE A 217 -2.11 -2.29 4.55
N LYS A 218 -1.28 -1.23 4.65
CA LYS A 218 -1.47 0.03 3.90
C LYS A 218 -1.44 -0.20 2.39
N ALA A 219 -0.67 -1.16 1.90
CA ALA A 219 -0.63 -1.50 0.49
C ALA A 219 -2.00 -1.96 -0.03
N GLY A 220 -2.71 -2.79 0.73
CA GLY A 220 -4.06 -3.23 0.38
C GLY A 220 -5.13 -2.14 0.48
N ILE A 221 -4.93 -1.12 1.35
CA ILE A 221 -5.93 -0.08 1.59
C ILE A 221 -5.73 1.14 0.68
N LEU A 222 -4.48 1.60 0.48
CA LEU A 222 -4.16 2.89 -0.14
C LEU A 222 -3.51 2.76 -1.51
N SER A 223 -2.41 2.03 -1.60
CA SER A 223 -1.65 1.89 -2.84
C SER A 223 -0.74 0.68 -2.76
N GLY A 224 -0.83 -0.21 -3.74
CA GLY A 224 0.03 -1.39 -3.81
C GLY A 224 1.53 -1.07 -3.90
N LYS A 225 1.92 0.17 -4.18
CA LYS A 225 3.33 0.61 -4.11
C LYS A 225 3.93 0.41 -2.72
N PHE A 226 3.11 0.44 -1.66
CA PHE A 226 3.57 0.19 -0.29
C PHE A 226 4.04 -1.25 -0.03
N TYR A 227 3.78 -2.21 -0.94
CA TYR A 227 4.40 -3.54 -0.86
C TYR A 227 5.93 -3.50 -0.98
N PHE A 228 6.50 -2.52 -1.72
CA PHE A 228 7.95 -2.35 -1.79
C PHE A 228 8.53 -1.90 -0.44
N GLN A 229 7.85 -0.98 0.26
CA GLN A 229 8.26 -0.56 1.60
C GLN A 229 8.12 -1.69 2.61
N ALA A 230 7.04 -2.47 2.52
CA ALA A 230 6.87 -3.65 3.36
C ALA A 230 8.01 -4.65 3.15
N ALA A 231 8.34 -4.97 1.89
CA ALA A 231 9.44 -5.87 1.55
C ALA A 231 10.79 -5.34 2.05
N ALA A 232 11.06 -4.04 1.88
CA ALA A 232 12.27 -3.40 2.38
C ALA A 232 12.42 -3.58 3.89
N LEU A 233 11.35 -3.36 4.67
CA LEU A 233 11.38 -3.50 6.13
C LEU A 233 11.48 -4.97 6.57
N TYR A 234 10.84 -5.91 5.88
CA TYR A 234 11.03 -7.34 6.16
C TYR A 234 12.47 -7.79 5.93
N LEU A 235 13.11 -7.33 4.83
CA LEU A 235 14.53 -7.57 4.58
C LEU A 235 15.42 -6.90 5.64
N THR A 236 15.06 -5.69 6.06
CA THR A 236 15.75 -4.96 7.13
C THR A 236 15.77 -5.75 8.44
N SER A 237 14.69 -6.45 8.79
CA SER A 237 14.67 -7.33 9.97
C SER A 237 15.79 -8.37 9.92
N GLY A 238 16.00 -9.02 8.77
CA GLY A 238 17.11 -9.96 8.56
C GLY A 238 18.48 -9.31 8.71
N VAL A 239 18.65 -8.10 8.14
CA VAL A 239 19.90 -7.34 8.25
C VAL A 239 20.18 -6.94 9.70
N MET A 240 19.18 -6.49 10.45
CA MET A 240 19.30 -6.16 11.89
C MET A 240 19.75 -7.35 12.71
N ALA A 241 19.27 -8.56 12.41
CA ALA A 241 19.69 -9.78 13.10
C ALA A 241 21.15 -10.16 12.79
N LEU A 242 21.65 -9.83 11.59
CA LEU A 242 23.02 -10.09 11.18
C LEU A 242 24.02 -9.04 11.69
N VAL A 243 23.56 -7.79 11.88
CA VAL A 243 24.39 -6.65 12.29
C VAL A 243 23.71 -5.92 13.45
N PRO A 244 23.60 -6.54 14.63
CA PRO A 244 22.81 -6.00 15.75
C PRO A 244 23.35 -4.67 16.29
N GLU A 245 24.66 -4.42 16.18
CA GLU A 245 25.31 -3.20 16.66
C GLU A 245 24.76 -1.90 16.04
N TYR A 246 24.31 -1.97 14.79
CA TYR A 246 23.73 -0.84 14.04
C TYR A 246 22.28 -1.08 13.65
N GLY A 247 21.69 -2.15 14.19
CA GLY A 247 20.39 -2.66 13.75
C GLY A 247 19.28 -1.60 13.82
N VAL A 248 19.19 -0.88 14.91
CA VAL A 248 18.14 0.12 15.12
C VAL A 248 18.35 1.34 14.24
N THR A 249 19.58 1.81 14.05
CA THR A 249 19.89 2.90 13.10
C THR A 249 19.58 2.51 11.65
N ILE A 250 19.91 1.27 11.25
CA ILE A 250 19.56 0.74 9.91
C ILE A 250 18.05 0.75 9.73
N PHE A 251 17.29 0.25 10.70
CA PHE A 251 15.84 0.30 10.70
C PHE A 251 15.32 1.74 10.58
N GLY A 252 15.88 2.66 11.37
CA GLY A 252 15.54 4.07 11.33
C GLY A 252 15.76 4.70 9.97
N ALA A 253 16.90 4.42 9.33
CA ALA A 253 17.24 4.95 8.01
C ALA A 253 16.29 4.41 6.92
N VAL A 254 16.05 3.09 6.89
CA VAL A 254 15.12 2.48 5.92
C VAL A 254 13.70 2.98 6.13
N THR A 255 13.24 3.05 7.37
CA THR A 255 11.91 3.56 7.71
C THR A 255 11.77 5.03 7.32
N ALA A 256 12.81 5.84 7.56
CA ALA A 256 12.82 7.25 7.16
C ALA A 256 12.63 7.39 5.64
N VAL A 257 13.34 6.64 4.83
CA VAL A 257 13.16 6.64 3.37
C VAL A 257 11.75 6.18 2.98
N CYS A 258 11.23 5.11 3.62
CA CYS A 258 9.91 4.57 3.35
C CYS A 258 8.77 5.58 3.61
N PHE A 259 8.93 6.51 4.54
CA PHE A 259 7.96 7.56 4.81
C PHE A 259 8.26 8.87 4.09
N PHE A 260 9.52 9.27 4.00
CA PHE A 260 9.91 10.55 3.41
C PHE A 260 9.61 10.60 1.91
N VAL A 261 9.96 9.56 1.15
CA VAL A 261 9.78 9.55 -0.31
C VAL A 261 8.32 9.66 -0.72
N PRO A 262 7.39 8.83 -0.20
CA PRO A 262 5.97 9.03 -0.47
C PRO A 262 5.44 10.35 0.09
N GLY A 263 5.88 10.76 1.29
CA GLY A 263 5.49 12.02 1.91
C GLY A 263 5.81 13.21 1.04
N TRP A 264 7.00 13.27 0.48
CA TRP A 264 7.43 14.31 -0.46
C TRP A 264 6.57 14.33 -1.72
N LYS A 265 6.31 13.15 -2.33
CA LYS A 265 5.45 13.03 -3.52
C LYS A 265 4.06 13.62 -3.27
N TYR A 266 3.39 13.20 -2.20
CA TYR A 266 2.02 13.66 -1.89
C TYR A 266 1.98 15.12 -1.45
N TYR A 267 3.03 15.62 -0.78
CA TYR A 267 3.15 17.04 -0.47
C TYR A 267 3.26 17.91 -1.73
N GLN A 268 4.04 17.47 -2.73
CA GLN A 268 4.13 18.20 -4.01
C GLN A 268 2.79 18.19 -4.75
N GLN A 269 2.10 17.06 -4.81
CA GLN A 269 0.77 16.96 -5.46
C GLN A 269 -0.26 17.89 -4.80
N SER A 270 -0.27 17.95 -3.47
CA SER A 270 -1.15 18.86 -2.73
C SER A 270 -0.85 20.34 -3.01
N LYS A 271 0.43 20.70 -3.19
CA LYS A 271 0.83 22.06 -3.51
C LYS A 271 0.43 22.46 -4.93
N GLU A 272 0.64 21.58 -5.92
CA GLU A 272 0.24 21.80 -7.31
C GLU A 272 -1.29 21.96 -7.46
N ALA A 273 -2.06 21.20 -6.69
CA ALA A 273 -3.52 21.32 -6.67
C ALA A 273 -3.97 22.68 -6.09
N GLY A 274 -3.32 23.15 -5.00
CA GLY A 274 -3.65 24.46 -4.40
C GLY A 274 -3.22 25.67 -5.22
N ASP A 275 -2.21 25.53 -6.09
CA ASP A 275 -1.76 26.62 -6.99
C ASP A 275 -2.65 26.71 -8.27
N ALA A 276 -3.52 25.71 -8.52
CA ALA A 276 -4.42 25.64 -9.68
C ALA A 276 -5.86 26.15 -9.40
N GLU A 277 -6.21 26.40 -8.13
CA GLU A 277 -7.46 27.04 -7.67
C GLU A 277 -7.25 28.56 -7.47
#